data_fa291ec55780de3eecd52d75b5ebe617
#
_entry.id   fa291ec55780de3eecd52d75b5ebe617
#
_cell.length_a   1.000
_cell.length_b   1.000
_cell.length_c   1.000
_cell.angle_alpha   90.00
_cell.angle_beta   90.00
_cell.angle_gamma   90.00
#
_symmetry.space_group_name_H-M   'P 1'
#
loop_
_entity.id
_entity.type
_entity.pdbx_description
1 polymer ?
#
loop_
_entity_poly.entity_id
_entity_poly.type
_entity_poly.pdbx_seq_one_letter_code
_entity_poly.pdbx_strand_id
1 'polypeptide(L)'
;SELAKMDNWNLTHHTENGLLDRVRNHGIPMAEAEMMTIKFLREHCIGGVSPLCGNTIGQDRRFLRRYMPELHDFFHYRSVDVTSIKQLVDRWYPDLPRATKPAGHRALDDIRGSIAELEHYREHVFRD
;
A
#
# COMPACT_ATOMS: atom_id res chain seq x y z
N SER A 1 -10.05 6.00 19.47
CA SER A 1 -9.60 6.50 18.19
C SER A 1 -8.23 5.93 17.84
N GLU A 2 -8.03 5.58 16.61
CA GLU A 2 -6.74 5.10 16.14
C GLU A 2 -5.66 6.18 16.21
N LEU A 3 -6.02 7.45 16.07
CA LEU A 3 -5.09 8.55 16.25
C LEU A 3 -4.53 8.61 17.67
N ALA A 4 -5.35 8.30 18.68
CA ALA A 4 -4.92 8.31 20.07
C ALA A 4 -3.94 7.18 20.41
N LYS A 5 -3.88 6.15 19.58
CA LYS A 5 -2.99 5.00 19.76
C LYS A 5 -1.62 5.14 19.08
N MET A 6 -1.40 6.25 18.37
CA MET A 6 -0.12 6.48 17.69
C MET A 6 1.00 6.67 18.72
N ASP A 7 2.13 6.04 18.46
CA ASP A 7 3.33 6.24 19.29
C ASP A 7 4.00 7.59 18.96
N ASN A 8 4.99 7.98 19.75
CA ASN A 8 5.67 9.26 19.60
C ASN A 8 6.37 9.40 18.24
N TRP A 9 6.91 8.31 17.70
CA TRP A 9 7.57 8.33 16.39
C TRP A 9 6.56 8.67 15.28
N ASN A 10 5.43 7.97 15.23
CA ASN A 10 4.39 8.22 14.24
C ASN A 10 3.82 9.62 14.37
N LEU A 11 3.58 10.09 15.60
CA LEU A 11 3.05 11.42 15.84
C LEU A 11 3.99 12.50 15.30
N THR A 12 5.27 12.43 15.64
CA THR A 12 6.28 13.39 15.19
C THR A 12 6.43 13.36 13.68
N HIS A 13 6.58 12.16 13.10
CA HIS A 13 6.78 11.98 11.67
C HIS A 13 5.61 12.51 10.85
N HIS A 14 4.38 12.15 11.21
CA HIS A 14 3.20 12.59 10.49
C HIS A 14 2.90 14.08 10.67
N THR A 15 3.23 14.64 11.82
CA THR A 15 3.09 16.07 12.06
C THR A 15 4.03 16.85 11.15
N GLU A 16 5.28 16.42 11.01
CA GLU A 16 6.27 17.08 10.15
C GLU A 16 5.83 17.15 8.69
N ASN A 17 5.15 16.10 8.17
CA ASN A 17 4.67 16.10 6.78
C ASN A 17 3.22 16.60 6.64
N GLY A 18 2.60 17.07 7.73
CA GLY A 18 1.26 17.60 7.71
C GLY A 18 0.14 16.57 7.62
N LEU A 19 0.46 15.28 7.67
CA LEU A 19 -0.55 14.21 7.54
C LEU A 19 -1.54 14.22 8.70
N LEU A 20 -1.05 14.40 9.92
CA LEU A 20 -1.89 14.38 11.12
C LEU A 20 -2.95 15.47 11.07
N ASP A 21 -2.56 16.70 10.68
CA ASP A 21 -3.50 17.81 10.56
C ASP A 21 -4.55 17.55 9.49
N ARG A 22 -4.16 16.97 8.37
CA ARG A 22 -5.10 16.62 7.29
C ARG A 22 -6.12 15.58 7.76
N VAL A 23 -5.69 14.57 8.50
CA VAL A 23 -6.58 13.54 9.04
C VAL A 23 -7.58 14.16 10.02
N ARG A 24 -7.12 15.04 10.91
CA ARG A 24 -8.00 15.70 11.89
C ARG A 24 -9.02 16.63 11.25
N ASN A 25 -8.63 17.36 10.21
CA ASN A 25 -9.47 18.38 9.59
C ASN A 25 -10.31 17.88 8.43
N HIS A 26 -9.86 16.82 7.75
CA HIS A 26 -10.49 16.30 6.53
C HIS A 26 -10.78 14.79 6.59
N GLY A 27 -10.62 14.17 7.76
CA GLY A 27 -10.89 12.76 7.93
C GLY A 27 -12.36 12.42 7.79
N ILE A 28 -12.64 11.23 7.29
CA ILE A 28 -13.99 10.69 7.15
C ILE A 28 -14.12 9.40 7.96
N PRO A 29 -15.35 8.99 8.34
CA PRO A 29 -15.55 7.72 9.03
C PRO A 29 -15.01 6.54 8.24
N MET A 30 -14.53 5.52 8.94
CA MET A 30 -13.96 4.31 8.34
C MET A 30 -14.92 3.64 7.36
N ALA A 31 -16.19 3.51 7.73
CA ALA A 31 -17.20 2.90 6.88
C ALA A 31 -17.41 3.68 5.57
N GLU A 32 -17.37 5.00 5.65
CA GLU A 32 -17.48 5.85 4.46
C GLU A 32 -16.26 5.72 3.55
N ALA A 33 -15.06 5.68 4.15
CA ALA A 33 -13.83 5.48 3.40
C ALA A 33 -13.84 4.12 2.68
N GLU A 34 -14.32 3.08 3.34
CA GLU A 34 -14.48 1.75 2.74
C GLU A 34 -15.41 1.78 1.54
N MET A 35 -16.58 2.39 1.69
CA MET A 35 -17.56 2.47 0.61
C MET A 35 -17.06 3.29 -0.58
N MET A 36 -16.39 4.42 -0.33
CA MET A 36 -15.80 5.24 -1.38
C MET A 36 -14.73 4.49 -2.15
N THR A 37 -13.90 3.73 -1.44
CA THR A 37 -12.84 2.94 -2.06
C THR A 37 -13.41 1.81 -2.90
N ILE A 38 -14.40 1.08 -2.40
CA ILE A 38 -15.06 0.01 -3.17
C ILE A 38 -15.70 0.58 -4.43
N LYS A 39 -16.39 1.72 -4.31
CA LYS A 39 -17.02 2.38 -5.46
C LYS A 39 -15.98 2.73 -6.53
N PHE A 40 -14.85 3.31 -6.13
CA PHE A 40 -13.76 3.63 -7.04
C PHE A 40 -13.22 2.36 -7.71
N LEU A 41 -12.97 1.31 -6.94
CA LEU A 41 -12.41 0.07 -7.47
C LEU A 41 -13.36 -0.62 -8.44
N ARG A 42 -14.67 -0.56 -8.23
CA ARG A 42 -15.64 -1.15 -9.14
C ARG A 42 -15.64 -0.52 -10.54
N GLU A 43 -15.17 0.71 -10.64
CA GLU A 43 -15.01 1.39 -11.94
C GLU A 43 -13.82 0.86 -12.74
N HIS A 44 -12.84 0.22 -12.06
CA HIS A 44 -11.57 -0.20 -12.67
C HIS A 44 -11.28 -1.68 -12.54
N CYS A 45 -11.92 -2.38 -11.61
CA CYS A 45 -11.62 -3.77 -11.26
C CYS A 45 -12.89 -4.58 -11.10
N ILE A 46 -12.74 -5.89 -11.27
CA ILE A 46 -13.83 -6.85 -11.04
C ILE A 46 -13.66 -7.43 -9.64
N GLY A 47 -14.72 -7.37 -8.83
CA GLY A 47 -14.71 -7.92 -7.48
C GLY A 47 -14.40 -9.41 -7.47
N GLY A 48 -13.57 -9.85 -6.53
CA GLY A 48 -13.16 -11.23 -6.37
C GLY A 48 -12.09 -11.71 -7.35
N VAL A 49 -11.69 -10.91 -8.32
CA VAL A 49 -10.73 -11.28 -9.36
C VAL A 49 -9.37 -10.62 -9.15
N SER A 50 -9.35 -9.34 -8.86
CA SER A 50 -8.12 -8.57 -8.76
C SER A 50 -7.41 -8.81 -7.43
N PRO A 51 -6.12 -9.19 -7.44
CA PRO A 51 -5.35 -9.34 -6.20
C PRO A 51 -4.98 -7.97 -5.62
N LEU A 52 -4.75 -7.94 -4.32
CA LEU A 52 -4.15 -6.77 -3.67
C LEU A 52 -2.66 -6.76 -3.98
N CYS A 53 -2.14 -5.61 -4.40
CA CYS A 53 -0.76 -5.44 -4.81
C CYS A 53 -0.08 -4.35 -3.99
N GLY A 54 1.20 -4.52 -3.70
CA GLY A 54 1.98 -3.51 -2.98
C GLY A 54 3.20 -4.11 -2.32
N ASN A 55 3.81 -3.34 -1.42
CA ASN A 55 4.95 -3.78 -0.63
C ASN A 55 4.51 -4.19 0.78
N THR A 56 4.91 -5.40 1.22
CA THR A 56 4.64 -5.92 2.56
C THR A 56 3.15 -5.84 2.92
N ILE A 57 2.32 -6.27 2.00
CA ILE A 57 0.87 -6.08 2.06
C ILE A 57 0.15 -6.96 3.10
N GLY A 58 0.87 -7.84 3.77
CA GLY A 58 0.30 -8.60 4.90
C GLY A 58 -0.25 -7.69 6.00
N GLN A 59 0.40 -6.56 6.26
CA GLN A 59 -0.08 -5.57 7.22
C GLN A 59 -1.36 -4.89 6.72
N ASP A 60 -1.39 -4.52 5.44
CA ASP A 60 -2.56 -3.92 4.83
C ASP A 60 -3.75 -4.86 4.88
N ARG A 61 -3.55 -6.15 4.59
CA ARG A 61 -4.62 -7.14 4.66
C ARG A 61 -5.16 -7.33 6.08
N ARG A 62 -4.29 -7.32 7.09
CA ARG A 62 -4.73 -7.41 8.50
C ARG A 62 -5.61 -6.22 8.87
N PHE A 63 -5.19 -5.02 8.49
CA PHE A 63 -5.95 -3.80 8.73
C PHE A 63 -7.31 -3.87 8.04
N LEU A 64 -7.32 -4.20 6.75
CA LEU A 64 -8.55 -4.28 5.98
C LEU A 64 -9.52 -5.31 6.55
N ARG A 65 -9.02 -6.49 6.88
CA ARG A 65 -9.86 -7.55 7.44
C ARG A 65 -10.54 -7.12 8.74
N ARG A 66 -9.81 -6.36 9.57
CA ARG A 66 -10.32 -5.92 10.85
C ARG A 66 -11.27 -4.72 10.75
N TYR A 67 -10.90 -3.73 9.94
CA TYR A 67 -11.59 -2.44 9.92
C TYR A 67 -12.42 -2.19 8.67
N MET A 68 -12.12 -2.87 7.58
CA MET A 68 -12.80 -2.71 6.29
C MET A 68 -13.04 -4.08 5.64
N PRO A 69 -13.84 -4.96 6.28
CA PRO A 69 -14.00 -6.33 5.80
C PRO A 69 -14.62 -6.45 4.41
N GLU A 70 -15.54 -5.56 4.04
CA GLU A 70 -16.13 -5.58 2.70
C GLU A 70 -15.11 -5.22 1.63
N LEU A 71 -14.25 -4.24 1.91
CA LEU A 71 -13.14 -3.89 1.02
C LEU A 71 -12.14 -5.05 0.92
N HIS A 72 -11.81 -5.67 2.05
CA HIS A 72 -10.93 -6.84 2.06
C HIS A 72 -11.48 -7.94 1.15
N ASP A 73 -12.76 -8.24 1.25
CA ASP A 73 -13.40 -9.31 0.49
C ASP A 73 -13.59 -8.96 -1.00
N PHE A 74 -13.45 -7.70 -1.36
CA PHE A 74 -13.46 -7.27 -2.75
C PHE A 74 -12.27 -7.84 -3.53
N PHE A 75 -11.11 -7.97 -2.89
CA PHE A 75 -9.90 -8.48 -3.53
C PHE A 75 -9.90 -10.00 -3.59
N HIS A 76 -9.22 -10.54 -4.62
CA HIS A 76 -8.90 -11.96 -4.66
C HIS A 76 -8.05 -12.32 -3.44
N TYR A 77 -8.15 -13.55 -2.94
CA TYR A 77 -7.38 -13.97 -1.75
C TYR A 77 -5.87 -14.00 -1.99
N ARG A 78 -5.44 -14.13 -3.23
CA ARG A 78 -4.01 -14.07 -3.58
C ARG A 78 -3.55 -12.63 -3.68
N SER A 79 -2.25 -12.42 -3.44
CA SER A 79 -1.64 -11.11 -3.43
C SER A 79 -0.43 -11.04 -4.34
N VAL A 80 -0.12 -9.84 -4.83
CA VAL A 80 1.15 -9.56 -5.49
C VAL A 80 1.95 -8.68 -4.54
N ASP A 81 2.92 -9.28 -3.84
CA ASP A 81 3.74 -8.57 -2.86
C ASP A 81 5.12 -8.28 -3.44
N VAL A 82 5.36 -7.01 -3.76
CA VAL A 82 6.62 -6.56 -4.36
C VAL A 82 7.80 -6.79 -3.42
N THR A 83 7.57 -6.74 -2.11
CA THR A 83 8.62 -7.03 -1.12
C THR A 83 9.12 -8.47 -1.22
N SER A 84 8.25 -9.41 -1.58
CA SER A 84 8.66 -10.81 -1.80
C SER A 84 9.63 -10.91 -2.96
N ILE A 85 9.37 -10.19 -4.04
CA ILE A 85 10.29 -10.14 -5.19
C ILE A 85 11.61 -9.48 -4.77
N LYS A 86 11.54 -8.39 -4.03
CA LYS A 86 12.73 -7.71 -3.51
C LYS A 86 13.60 -8.65 -2.69
N GLN A 87 13.01 -9.45 -1.81
CA GLN A 87 13.73 -10.42 -1.00
C GLN A 87 14.48 -11.44 -1.84
N LEU A 88 13.89 -11.91 -2.93
CA LEU A 88 14.53 -12.83 -3.85
C LEU A 88 15.64 -12.15 -4.66
N VAL A 89 15.38 -10.94 -5.13
CA VAL A 89 16.37 -10.16 -5.89
C VAL A 89 17.61 -9.87 -5.04
N ASP A 90 17.42 -9.46 -3.79
CA ASP A 90 18.52 -9.17 -2.88
C ASP A 90 19.42 -10.41 -2.65
N ARG A 91 18.84 -11.61 -2.69
CA ARG A 91 19.57 -12.87 -2.49
C ARG A 91 20.19 -13.43 -3.76
N TRP A 92 19.48 -13.34 -4.88
CA TRP A 92 19.88 -13.98 -6.12
C TRP A 92 20.59 -13.04 -7.08
N TYR A 93 20.34 -11.75 -6.99
CA TYR A 93 20.92 -10.73 -7.86
C TYR A 93 21.45 -9.55 -7.03
N PRO A 94 22.43 -9.81 -6.14
CA PRO A 94 22.88 -8.78 -5.17
C PRO A 94 23.53 -7.55 -5.84
N ASP A 95 24.00 -7.69 -7.09
CA ASP A 95 24.63 -6.59 -7.81
C ASP A 95 23.65 -5.73 -8.60
N LEU A 96 22.37 -6.11 -8.65
CA LEU A 96 21.38 -5.31 -9.33
C LEU A 96 21.18 -3.96 -8.61
N PRO A 97 21.28 -2.83 -9.34
CA PRO A 97 21.02 -1.53 -8.75
C PRO A 97 19.60 -1.46 -8.17
N ARG A 98 19.46 -0.79 -7.03
CA ARG A 98 18.15 -0.61 -6.40
C ARG A 98 17.25 0.27 -7.24
N ALA A 99 15.94 0.00 -7.17
CA ALA A 99 14.95 0.85 -7.83
C ALA A 99 14.96 2.25 -7.19
N THR A 100 14.86 3.28 -8.03
CA THR A 100 14.67 4.65 -7.56
C THR A 100 13.22 4.84 -7.17
N LYS A 101 12.97 5.29 -5.94
CA LYS A 101 11.61 5.56 -5.46
C LYS A 101 11.38 7.07 -5.35
N PRO A 102 10.15 7.53 -5.61
CA PRO A 102 9.81 8.94 -5.40
C PRO A 102 10.01 9.32 -3.93
N ALA A 103 10.43 10.56 -3.70
CA ALA A 103 10.48 11.11 -2.35
C ALA A 103 9.07 11.39 -1.85
N GLY A 104 8.85 11.25 -0.54
CA GLY A 104 7.57 11.55 0.09
C GLY A 104 7.11 10.44 1.02
N HIS A 105 6.07 10.76 1.81
CA HIS A 105 5.53 9.87 2.84
C HIS A 105 4.00 9.76 2.74
N ARG A 106 3.41 10.24 1.66
CA ARG A 106 1.97 10.10 1.41
C ARG A 106 1.67 8.73 0.81
N ALA A 107 0.46 8.24 1.04
CA ALA A 107 0.04 6.94 0.52
C ALA A 107 0.21 6.83 -1.00
N LEU A 108 -0.12 7.89 -1.74
CA LEU A 108 0.02 7.89 -3.19
C LEU A 108 1.48 7.79 -3.63
N ASP A 109 2.40 8.45 -2.91
CA ASP A 109 3.84 8.34 -3.17
C ASP A 109 4.33 6.92 -2.94
N ASP A 110 3.86 6.25 -1.88
CA ASP A 110 4.20 4.87 -1.57
C ASP A 110 3.68 3.91 -2.64
N ILE A 111 2.45 4.14 -3.13
CA ILE A 111 1.86 3.34 -4.21
C ILE A 111 2.67 3.49 -5.49
N ARG A 112 3.01 4.71 -5.87
CA ARG A 112 3.84 4.99 -7.05
C ARG A 112 5.22 4.37 -6.90
N GLY A 113 5.79 4.41 -5.70
CA GLY A 113 7.07 3.77 -5.39
C GLY A 113 7.01 2.25 -5.56
N SER A 114 5.95 1.62 -5.11
CA SER A 114 5.76 0.17 -5.28
C SER A 114 5.62 -0.21 -6.76
N ILE A 115 4.89 0.57 -7.53
CA ILE A 115 4.74 0.34 -8.98
C ILE A 115 6.09 0.49 -9.68
N ALA A 116 6.84 1.55 -9.37
CA ALA A 116 8.15 1.80 -9.97
C ALA A 116 9.14 0.68 -9.62
N GLU A 117 9.10 0.19 -8.39
CA GLU A 117 9.95 -0.92 -7.97
C GLU A 117 9.61 -2.20 -8.75
N LEU A 118 8.33 -2.52 -8.90
CA LEU A 118 7.90 -3.70 -9.66
C LEU A 118 8.29 -3.58 -11.15
N GLU A 119 8.12 -2.39 -11.74
CA GLU A 119 8.56 -2.12 -13.12
C GLU A 119 10.07 -2.33 -13.29
N HIS A 120 10.85 -1.89 -12.31
CA HIS A 120 12.30 -2.07 -12.31
C HIS A 120 12.68 -3.56 -12.34
N TYR A 121 12.02 -4.38 -11.50
CA TYR A 121 12.27 -5.82 -11.50
C TYR A 121 11.79 -6.48 -12.79
N ARG A 122 10.65 -6.05 -13.33
CA ARG A 122 10.15 -6.56 -14.61
C ARG A 122 11.15 -6.31 -15.73
N GLU A 123 11.74 -5.14 -15.78
CA GLU A 123 12.71 -4.76 -16.80
C GLU A 123 14.03 -5.52 -16.68
N HIS A 124 14.54 -5.70 -15.46
CA HIS A 124 15.90 -6.19 -15.22
C HIS A 124 15.99 -7.66 -14.79
N VAL A 125 14.92 -8.25 -14.31
CA VAL A 125 14.93 -9.60 -13.70
C VAL A 125 14.07 -10.59 -14.45
N PHE A 126 12.83 -10.22 -14.76
CA PHE A 126 11.91 -11.13 -15.42
C PHE A 126 12.13 -11.16 -16.92
N ARG A 127 11.90 -12.34 -17.52
CA ARG A 127 11.87 -12.48 -18.97
C ARG A 127 10.49 -12.12 -19.50
N ASP A 128 10.48 -11.40 -20.59
CA ASP A 128 9.24 -11.14 -21.34
C ASP A 128 8.91 -12.31 -22.29
#